data_45044d8e50dacb43f461deca840de0f0
#
_entry.id   45044d8e50dacb43f461deca840de0f0
#
_cell.length_a   1.000
_cell.length_b   1.000
_cell.length_c   1.000
_cell.angle_alpha   90.00
_cell.angle_beta   90.00
_cell.angle_gamma   90.00
#
_symmetry.space_group_name_H-M   'P 1'
#
loop_
_entity.id
_entity.type
_entity.pdbx_description
1 polymer ?
#
loop_
_entity_poly.entity_id
_entity_poly.type
_entity_poly.pdbx_seq_one_letter_code
_entity_poly.pdbx_strand_id
1 'polypeptide(L)'
;MSLIVTLTSTSRRLPVLRHTLLSLFDQQCSADRIVLCISKEPYLIDEGIKKLPAWLTSMVEQGQVEINWVENTGPYRKLMPVYRAASDEDWIVTCDDDVIYGPEWLSSLVETAKQHPSAIVCGRARRPAKNRLGRRQSYLNWRLVPLGSSGKDLLPIGIAGVLYRKPLLDYDTMFSEDYKRLAPKQDDLWFNLARQVAGTEVVVSPDTNNHVYPIEAPGALSATNAATKVSGWDKLFAALFDRLVLKMKSYFGVAVCDNDIAMEQLDRYKRGALKVS
;
A
#
# COMPACT_ATOMS: atom_id res chain seq x y z
N MET A 1 -0.03 -23.39 -8.11
CA MET A 1 0.17 -22.37 -7.03
C MET A 1 1.51 -21.73 -7.25
N SER A 2 1.53 -20.45 -7.53
CA SER A 2 2.77 -19.65 -7.70
C SER A 2 2.83 -18.57 -6.64
N LEU A 3 4.03 -18.26 -6.14
CA LEU A 3 4.32 -17.12 -5.28
C LEU A 3 4.81 -15.96 -6.15
N ILE A 4 3.99 -14.93 -6.30
CA ILE A 4 4.24 -13.79 -7.18
C ILE A 4 4.49 -12.55 -6.33
N VAL A 5 5.67 -11.94 -6.45
CA VAL A 5 5.93 -10.62 -5.91
C VAL A 5 5.64 -9.58 -7.00
N THR A 6 4.85 -8.57 -6.68
CA THR A 6 4.46 -7.54 -7.66
C THR A 6 4.63 -6.14 -7.09
N LEU A 7 5.14 -5.25 -7.93
CA LEU A 7 5.36 -3.85 -7.59
C LEU A 7 5.13 -2.94 -8.79
N THR A 8 5.09 -1.65 -8.52
CA THR A 8 5.04 -0.61 -9.56
C THR A 8 6.07 0.46 -9.27
N SER A 9 6.47 1.20 -10.27
CA SER A 9 7.38 2.35 -10.12
C SER A 9 7.01 3.46 -11.09
N THR A 10 7.58 4.63 -10.89
CA THR A 10 7.48 5.79 -11.75
C THR A 10 8.81 6.10 -12.42
N SER A 11 8.79 6.88 -13.50
CA SER A 11 10.01 7.28 -14.22
C SER A 11 11.08 7.89 -13.31
N ARG A 12 10.67 8.66 -12.31
CA ARG A 12 11.59 9.33 -11.37
C ARG A 12 12.17 8.40 -10.31
N ARG A 13 11.51 7.27 -10.06
CA ARG A 13 11.89 6.33 -8.99
C ARG A 13 12.70 5.14 -9.49
N LEU A 14 12.92 5.01 -10.81
CA LEU A 14 13.73 3.93 -11.38
C LEU A 14 15.12 3.76 -10.73
N PRO A 15 15.87 4.83 -10.38
CA PRO A 15 17.15 4.65 -9.69
C PRO A 15 17.04 3.96 -8.34
N VAL A 16 15.97 4.28 -7.57
CA VAL A 16 15.72 3.68 -6.25
C VAL A 16 15.21 2.25 -6.38
N LEU A 17 14.32 1.99 -7.34
CA LEU A 17 13.78 0.68 -7.66
C LEU A 17 14.86 -0.40 -7.81
N ARG A 18 16.04 -0.05 -8.36
CA ARG A 18 17.14 -1.01 -8.52
C ARG A 18 17.52 -1.67 -7.19
N HIS A 19 17.59 -0.89 -6.11
CA HIS A 19 17.96 -1.41 -4.79
C HIS A 19 16.88 -2.34 -4.24
N THR A 20 15.62 -1.98 -4.44
CA THR A 20 14.49 -2.84 -4.07
C THR A 20 14.53 -4.17 -4.81
N LEU A 21 14.70 -4.16 -6.15
CA LEU A 21 14.77 -5.41 -6.93
C LEU A 21 15.94 -6.29 -6.49
N LEU A 22 17.13 -5.73 -6.24
CA LEU A 22 18.26 -6.49 -5.72
C LEU A 22 17.94 -7.16 -4.38
N SER A 23 17.24 -6.48 -3.49
CA SER A 23 16.82 -7.05 -2.20
C SER A 23 15.76 -8.15 -2.33
N LEU A 24 14.94 -8.10 -3.39
CA LEU A 24 13.97 -9.17 -3.69
C LEU A 24 14.65 -10.43 -4.26
N PHE A 25 15.80 -10.29 -4.91
CA PHE A 25 16.57 -11.45 -5.37
C PHE A 25 17.33 -12.15 -4.22
N ASP A 26 17.61 -11.44 -3.14
CA ASP A 26 18.33 -11.93 -1.97
C ASP A 26 17.41 -12.52 -0.89
N GLN A 27 16.18 -12.91 -1.25
CA GLN A 27 15.24 -13.50 -0.31
C GLN A 27 15.56 -14.98 -0.05
N GLN A 28 15.48 -15.42 1.22
CA GLN A 28 15.63 -16.84 1.60
C GLN A 28 14.52 -17.71 1.00
N CYS A 29 13.30 -17.17 0.92
CA CYS A 29 12.19 -17.77 0.19
C CYS A 29 12.06 -17.06 -1.15
N SER A 30 12.47 -17.69 -2.23
CA SER A 30 12.40 -17.09 -3.57
C SER A 30 10.95 -17.01 -4.04
N ALA A 31 10.57 -15.89 -4.67
CA ALA A 31 9.36 -15.80 -5.45
C ALA A 31 9.52 -16.61 -6.76
N ASP A 32 8.44 -17.26 -7.21
CA ASP A 32 8.41 -17.89 -8.54
C ASP A 32 8.47 -16.84 -9.65
N ARG A 33 7.90 -15.66 -9.39
CA ARG A 33 7.86 -14.54 -10.34
C ARG A 33 7.98 -13.21 -9.60
N ILE A 34 8.75 -12.27 -10.16
CA ILE A 34 8.78 -10.87 -9.75
C ILE A 34 8.26 -10.04 -10.92
N VAL A 35 7.10 -9.42 -10.74
CA VAL A 35 6.39 -8.69 -11.80
C VAL A 35 6.42 -7.20 -11.53
N LEU A 36 7.05 -6.44 -12.41
CA LEU A 36 7.06 -4.98 -12.37
C LEU A 36 6.00 -4.43 -13.34
N CYS A 37 4.90 -3.93 -12.79
CA CYS A 37 3.82 -3.31 -13.54
C CYS A 37 4.11 -1.82 -13.75
N ILE A 38 4.35 -1.41 -15.00
CA ILE A 38 4.70 -0.02 -15.36
C ILE A 38 3.88 0.44 -16.57
N SER A 39 3.89 1.75 -16.83
CA SER A 39 3.17 2.35 -17.95
C SER A 39 4.06 3.29 -18.77
N LYS A 40 3.77 3.39 -20.04
CA LYS A 40 4.35 4.40 -20.95
C LYS A 40 3.61 5.76 -20.87
N GLU A 41 2.40 5.76 -20.34
CA GLU A 41 1.50 6.90 -20.31
C GLU A 41 1.67 7.69 -19.00
N PRO A 42 1.51 9.02 -19.03
CA PRO A 42 1.52 9.82 -17.82
C PRO A 42 0.21 9.65 -17.03
N TYR A 43 0.30 9.67 -15.71
CA TYR A 43 -0.84 9.76 -14.80
C TYR A 43 -0.39 10.26 -13.42
N LEU A 44 -1.17 11.15 -12.79
CA LEU A 44 -0.81 11.82 -11.54
C LEU A 44 0.57 12.51 -11.67
N ILE A 45 1.53 12.13 -10.83
CA ILE A 45 2.90 12.67 -10.85
C ILE A 45 3.87 11.87 -11.74
N ASP A 46 3.41 10.73 -12.28
CA ASP A 46 4.21 9.86 -13.15
C ASP A 46 4.15 10.35 -14.59
N GLU A 47 5.31 10.60 -15.20
CA GLU A 47 5.44 11.02 -16.60
C GLU A 47 5.38 9.84 -17.60
N GLY A 48 5.27 8.62 -17.06
CA GLY A 48 5.39 7.38 -17.81
C GLY A 48 6.83 7.02 -18.16
N ILE A 49 7.10 5.73 -18.32
CA ILE A 49 8.42 5.18 -18.61
C ILE A 49 8.49 4.89 -20.11
N LYS A 50 9.24 5.70 -20.86
CA LYS A 50 9.38 5.55 -22.32
C LYS A 50 10.43 4.53 -22.73
N LYS A 51 11.48 4.37 -21.90
CA LYS A 51 12.61 3.48 -22.14
C LYS A 51 13.10 2.90 -20.81
N LEU A 52 13.35 1.59 -20.80
CA LEU A 52 13.98 0.95 -19.66
C LEU A 52 15.45 1.33 -19.57
N PRO A 53 16.00 1.56 -18.38
CA PRO A 53 17.44 1.70 -18.21
C PRO A 53 18.15 0.36 -18.47
N ALA A 54 19.39 0.41 -18.93
CA ALA A 54 20.15 -0.77 -19.33
C ALA A 54 20.23 -1.86 -18.23
N TRP A 55 20.38 -1.45 -16.97
CA TRP A 55 20.39 -2.39 -15.84
C TRP A 55 19.08 -3.17 -15.69
N LEU A 56 17.92 -2.51 -15.93
CA LEU A 56 16.62 -3.19 -15.84
C LEU A 56 16.38 -4.09 -17.06
N THR A 57 16.79 -3.63 -18.25
CA THR A 57 16.76 -4.48 -19.47
C THR A 57 17.56 -5.76 -19.25
N SER A 58 18.77 -5.66 -18.68
CA SER A 58 19.58 -6.85 -18.38
C SER A 58 18.90 -7.81 -17.38
N MET A 59 18.25 -7.31 -16.33
CA MET A 59 17.48 -8.14 -15.39
C MET A 59 16.32 -8.88 -16.06
N VAL A 60 15.64 -8.21 -16.99
CA VAL A 60 14.55 -8.82 -17.78
C VAL A 60 15.08 -9.90 -18.72
N GLU A 61 16.17 -9.64 -19.45
CA GLU A 61 16.80 -10.61 -20.35
C GLU A 61 17.34 -11.85 -19.61
N GLN A 62 17.74 -11.69 -18.35
CA GLN A 62 18.14 -12.79 -17.46
C GLN A 62 16.95 -13.52 -16.82
N GLY A 63 15.71 -13.10 -17.09
CA GLY A 63 14.52 -13.72 -16.51
C GLY A 63 14.30 -13.43 -15.01
N GLN A 64 15.01 -12.46 -14.44
CA GLN A 64 14.92 -12.12 -13.01
C GLN A 64 13.68 -11.28 -12.69
N VAL A 65 13.20 -10.47 -13.65
CA VAL A 65 12.03 -9.59 -13.53
C VAL A 65 11.20 -9.67 -14.79
N GLU A 66 9.90 -9.78 -14.63
CA GLU A 66 8.93 -9.67 -15.71
C GLU A 66 8.40 -8.23 -15.79
N ILE A 67 8.42 -7.62 -16.97
CA ILE A 67 7.77 -6.32 -17.19
C ILE A 67 6.35 -6.53 -17.69
N ASN A 68 5.41 -6.03 -16.93
CA ASN A 68 4.01 -5.95 -17.35
C ASN A 68 3.66 -4.50 -17.71
N TRP A 69 3.56 -4.22 -19.03
CA TRP A 69 3.16 -2.92 -19.53
C TRP A 69 1.64 -2.79 -19.46
N VAL A 70 1.15 -1.85 -18.64
CA VAL A 70 -0.28 -1.69 -18.34
C VAL A 70 -0.71 -0.23 -18.48
N GLU A 71 -2.03 0.00 -18.54
CA GLU A 71 -2.62 1.33 -18.40
C GLU A 71 -2.14 1.98 -17.09
N ASN A 72 -1.91 3.29 -17.11
CA ASN A 72 -1.46 3.99 -15.91
C ASN A 72 -2.65 4.28 -14.97
N THR A 73 -2.87 3.40 -14.04
CA THR A 73 -3.87 3.54 -12.97
C THR A 73 -3.24 3.99 -11.64
N GLY A 74 -2.04 4.61 -11.71
CA GLY A 74 -1.31 5.03 -10.52
C GLY A 74 -0.85 3.85 -9.65
N PRO A 75 -1.03 3.90 -8.32
CA PRO A 75 -0.55 2.85 -7.43
C PRO A 75 -1.31 1.52 -7.59
N TYR A 76 -2.49 1.53 -8.18
CA TYR A 76 -3.33 0.35 -8.38
C TYR A 76 -2.71 -0.69 -9.30
N ARG A 77 -1.86 -0.25 -10.23
CA ARG A 77 -1.19 -1.15 -11.18
C ARG A 77 -0.22 -2.12 -10.51
N LYS A 78 0.16 -1.91 -9.24
CA LYS A 78 1.00 -2.88 -8.52
C LYS A 78 0.26 -4.20 -8.22
N LEU A 79 -1.08 -4.19 -8.07
CA LEU A 79 -1.84 -5.40 -7.75
C LEU A 79 -2.83 -5.79 -8.83
N MET A 80 -3.67 -4.88 -9.32
CA MET A 80 -4.83 -5.21 -10.16
C MET A 80 -4.50 -6.05 -11.41
N PRO A 81 -3.47 -5.73 -12.22
CA PRO A 81 -3.16 -6.50 -13.42
C PRO A 81 -2.73 -7.93 -13.10
N VAL A 82 -1.89 -8.11 -12.08
CA VAL A 82 -1.40 -9.42 -11.65
C VAL A 82 -2.54 -10.23 -11.02
N TYR A 83 -3.35 -9.61 -10.17
CA TYR A 83 -4.51 -10.24 -9.56
C TYR A 83 -5.53 -10.73 -10.61
N ARG A 84 -5.77 -9.97 -11.69
CA ARG A 84 -6.65 -10.37 -12.78
C ARG A 84 -6.14 -11.63 -13.48
N ALA A 85 -4.84 -11.72 -13.73
CA ALA A 85 -4.19 -12.80 -14.44
C ALA A 85 -3.91 -14.05 -13.59
N ALA A 86 -3.80 -13.91 -12.27
CA ALA A 86 -3.49 -14.99 -11.35
C ALA A 86 -4.61 -16.05 -11.26
N SER A 87 -4.28 -17.23 -10.82
CA SER A 87 -5.25 -18.27 -10.42
C SER A 87 -5.70 -18.09 -8.95
N ASP A 88 -6.76 -18.79 -8.56
CA ASP A 88 -7.24 -18.75 -7.17
C ASP A 88 -6.24 -19.37 -6.17
N GLU A 89 -5.36 -20.22 -6.67
CA GLU A 89 -4.32 -20.89 -5.89
C GLU A 89 -3.05 -20.05 -5.72
N ASP A 90 -2.88 -18.97 -6.49
CA ASP A 90 -1.67 -18.18 -6.48
C ASP A 90 -1.64 -17.23 -5.27
N TRP A 91 -0.45 -17.01 -4.78
CA TRP A 91 -0.14 -16.06 -3.73
C TRP A 91 0.51 -14.83 -4.33
N ILE A 92 -0.09 -13.65 -4.08
CA ILE A 92 0.36 -12.39 -4.66
C ILE A 92 0.82 -11.50 -3.51
N VAL A 93 2.10 -11.15 -3.50
CA VAL A 93 2.68 -10.24 -2.52
C VAL A 93 2.96 -8.90 -3.19
N THR A 94 2.32 -7.84 -2.71
CA THR A 94 2.65 -6.47 -3.13
C THR A 94 3.77 -5.90 -2.28
N CYS A 95 4.63 -5.10 -2.89
CA CYS A 95 5.66 -4.32 -2.21
C CYS A 95 5.83 -2.95 -2.87
N ASP A 96 6.56 -2.05 -2.21
CA ASP A 96 6.85 -0.71 -2.72
C ASP A 96 8.24 -0.68 -3.36
N ASP A 97 8.49 0.29 -4.24
CA ASP A 97 9.69 0.40 -5.06
C ASP A 97 10.84 1.21 -4.42
N ASP A 98 10.65 1.67 -3.17
CA ASP A 98 11.61 2.47 -2.40
C ASP A 98 11.94 1.84 -1.03
N VAL A 99 11.95 0.52 -0.98
CA VAL A 99 12.22 -0.25 0.23
C VAL A 99 13.26 -1.33 -0.04
N ILE A 100 14.21 -1.50 0.86
CA ILE A 100 15.07 -2.69 0.93
C ILE A 100 14.36 -3.71 1.82
N TYR A 101 14.10 -4.89 1.28
CA TYR A 101 13.47 -6.00 1.99
C TYR A 101 14.56 -6.98 2.43
N GLY A 102 14.72 -7.18 3.75
CA GLY A 102 15.69 -8.12 4.30
C GLY A 102 15.40 -9.57 3.89
N PRO A 103 16.37 -10.48 3.98
CA PRO A 103 16.28 -11.83 3.42
C PRO A 103 15.11 -12.68 3.92
N GLU A 104 14.59 -12.40 5.11
CA GLU A 104 13.49 -13.15 5.75
C GLU A 104 12.11 -12.50 5.55
N TRP A 105 12.03 -11.38 4.84
CA TRP A 105 10.78 -10.65 4.63
C TRP A 105 9.70 -11.50 3.97
N LEU A 106 10.02 -12.16 2.85
CA LEU A 106 9.06 -12.94 2.09
C LEU A 106 8.70 -14.25 2.81
N SER A 107 9.68 -14.93 3.39
CA SER A 107 9.44 -16.16 4.17
C SER A 107 8.52 -15.92 5.35
N SER A 108 8.70 -14.82 6.10
CA SER A 108 7.83 -14.45 7.22
C SER A 108 6.38 -14.22 6.82
N LEU A 109 6.13 -13.59 5.66
CA LEU A 109 4.77 -13.42 5.10
C LEU A 109 4.17 -14.78 4.73
N VAL A 110 4.93 -15.60 4.01
CA VAL A 110 4.50 -16.91 3.52
C VAL A 110 4.18 -17.87 4.67
N GLU A 111 5.03 -17.93 5.68
CA GLU A 111 4.81 -18.78 6.87
C GLU A 111 3.56 -18.37 7.64
N THR A 112 3.37 -17.07 7.84
CA THR A 112 2.15 -16.55 8.48
C THR A 112 0.92 -16.87 7.64
N ALA A 113 0.98 -16.76 6.32
CA ALA A 113 -0.14 -17.05 5.44
C ALA A 113 -0.50 -18.57 5.40
N LYS A 114 0.48 -19.45 5.53
CA LYS A 114 0.24 -20.89 5.70
C LYS A 114 -0.56 -21.20 6.97
N GLN A 115 -0.27 -20.47 8.05
CA GLN A 115 -0.99 -20.63 9.33
C GLN A 115 -2.40 -20.00 9.29
N HIS A 116 -2.62 -19.00 8.43
CA HIS A 116 -3.87 -18.25 8.31
C HIS A 116 -4.41 -18.22 6.87
N PRO A 117 -4.78 -19.38 6.28
CA PRO A 117 -5.10 -19.48 4.85
C PRO A 117 -6.35 -18.71 4.41
N SER A 118 -7.21 -18.30 5.34
CA SER A 118 -8.42 -17.49 5.08
C SER A 118 -8.25 -16.00 5.39
N ALA A 119 -7.03 -15.55 5.69
CA ALA A 119 -6.74 -14.15 6.02
C ALA A 119 -5.83 -13.50 4.99
N ILE A 120 -5.92 -12.17 4.85
CA ILE A 120 -4.87 -11.38 4.23
C ILE A 120 -3.77 -11.17 5.26
N VAL A 121 -2.53 -11.45 4.87
CA VAL A 121 -1.36 -11.29 5.73
C VAL A 121 -0.58 -10.06 5.30
N CYS A 122 -0.13 -9.26 6.27
CA CYS A 122 0.69 -8.09 6.01
C CYS A 122 1.81 -7.93 7.04
N GLY A 123 2.88 -7.23 6.66
CA GLY A 123 3.95 -6.91 7.61
C GLY A 123 3.59 -5.81 8.59
N ARG A 124 2.61 -4.95 8.25
CA ARG A 124 2.21 -3.80 9.07
C ARG A 124 0.73 -3.46 8.85
N ALA A 125 0.03 -3.10 9.92
CA ALA A 125 -1.34 -2.61 9.84
C ALA A 125 -1.61 -1.47 10.83
N ARG A 126 -2.63 -0.67 10.52
CA ARG A 126 -3.18 0.34 11.43
C ARG A 126 -4.58 -0.04 11.88
N ARG A 127 -4.94 0.39 13.09
CA ARG A 127 -6.32 0.27 13.59
C ARG A 127 -6.98 1.65 13.62
N PRO A 128 -8.19 1.78 13.04
CA PRO A 128 -8.95 3.01 13.11
C PRO A 128 -9.16 3.47 14.55
N ALA A 129 -8.69 4.68 14.87
CA ALA A 129 -8.91 5.28 16.17
C ALA A 129 -10.31 5.93 16.24
N LYS A 130 -10.98 5.79 17.38
CA LYS A 130 -12.24 6.49 17.69
C LYS A 130 -12.03 7.47 18.85
N ASN A 131 -12.75 8.58 18.82
CA ASN A 131 -12.78 9.52 19.95
C ASN A 131 -13.77 9.05 21.00
N ARG A 132 -13.89 9.80 22.12
CA ARG A 132 -14.81 9.49 23.22
C ARG A 132 -16.30 9.48 22.82
N LEU A 133 -16.65 10.10 21.69
CA LEU A 133 -18.00 10.10 21.12
C LEU A 133 -18.24 8.96 20.12
N GLY A 134 -17.30 8.01 20.00
CA GLY A 134 -17.37 6.89 19.04
C GLY A 134 -17.11 7.28 17.58
N ARG A 135 -16.81 8.54 17.27
CA ARG A 135 -16.50 9.00 15.91
C ARG A 135 -15.08 8.59 15.52
N ARG A 136 -14.92 8.14 14.27
CA ARG A 136 -13.59 7.84 13.71
C ARG A 136 -12.76 9.11 13.67
N GLN A 137 -11.54 9.03 14.20
CA GLN A 137 -10.54 10.09 14.11
C GLN A 137 -9.88 10.07 12.73
N SER A 138 -9.15 11.16 12.39
CA SER A 138 -8.31 11.21 11.20
C SER A 138 -7.31 10.06 11.15
N TYR A 139 -6.95 9.62 9.95
CA TYR A 139 -5.91 8.63 9.68
C TYR A 139 -4.58 8.94 10.38
N LEU A 140 -4.25 10.22 10.55
CA LEU A 140 -3.04 10.65 11.24
C LEU A 140 -2.96 10.18 12.71
N ASN A 141 -4.10 9.91 13.35
CA ASN A 141 -4.18 9.42 14.72
C ASN A 141 -4.24 7.89 14.81
N TRP A 142 -4.30 7.18 13.69
CA TRP A 142 -4.35 5.72 13.70
C TRP A 142 -2.99 5.15 14.05
N ARG A 143 -2.95 4.33 15.09
CA ARG A 143 -1.71 3.70 15.52
C ARG A 143 -1.46 2.41 14.77
N LEU A 144 -0.17 2.12 14.57
CA LEU A 144 0.25 0.78 14.18
C LEU A 144 -0.17 -0.19 15.29
N VAL A 145 -0.65 -1.35 14.89
CA VAL A 145 -0.95 -2.43 15.83
C VAL A 145 0.32 -3.24 16.14
N PRO A 146 0.37 -3.90 17.30
CA PRO A 146 1.47 -4.82 17.60
C PRO A 146 1.59 -5.92 16.54
N LEU A 147 2.81 -6.41 16.33
CA LEU A 147 3.07 -7.57 15.49
C LEU A 147 2.29 -8.78 16.01
N GLY A 148 1.87 -9.68 15.13
CA GLY A 148 1.01 -10.83 15.48
C GLY A 148 -0.47 -10.46 15.72
N SER A 149 -0.87 -9.19 15.61
CA SER A 149 -2.28 -8.79 15.74
C SER A 149 -3.13 -9.31 14.58
N SER A 150 -4.40 -9.61 14.88
CA SER A 150 -5.39 -9.92 13.86
C SER A 150 -6.70 -9.14 14.07
N GLY A 151 -7.52 -9.04 13.02
CA GLY A 151 -8.82 -8.40 13.11
C GLY A 151 -9.40 -7.94 11.77
N LYS A 152 -10.73 -7.91 11.71
CA LYS A 152 -11.48 -7.39 10.54
C LYS A 152 -11.46 -5.87 10.44
N ASP A 153 -11.12 -5.18 11.51
CA ASP A 153 -11.03 -3.72 11.63
C ASP A 153 -9.66 -3.15 11.25
N LEU A 154 -8.68 -4.01 10.95
CA LEU A 154 -7.33 -3.57 10.58
C LEU A 154 -7.25 -3.09 9.14
N LEU A 155 -6.38 -2.11 8.91
CA LEU A 155 -5.98 -1.62 7.59
C LEU A 155 -4.53 -2.06 7.31
N PRO A 156 -4.29 -2.98 6.36
CA PRO A 156 -2.95 -3.32 5.90
C PRO A 156 -2.25 -2.10 5.30
N ILE A 157 -0.94 -1.98 5.47
CA ILE A 157 -0.10 -0.90 4.93
C ILE A 157 0.90 -1.50 3.95
N GLY A 158 0.86 -1.05 2.69
CA GLY A 158 1.60 -1.64 1.57
C GLY A 158 3.11 -1.68 1.73
N ILE A 159 3.71 -0.67 2.37
CA ILE A 159 5.17 -0.55 2.50
C ILE A 159 5.85 -1.78 3.12
N ALA A 160 5.18 -2.49 4.01
CA ALA A 160 5.74 -3.67 4.66
C ALA A 160 5.43 -4.99 3.94
N GLY A 161 4.75 -4.91 2.80
CA GLY A 161 4.26 -6.07 2.07
C GLY A 161 2.88 -6.54 2.52
N VAL A 162 2.07 -6.91 1.54
CA VAL A 162 0.74 -7.51 1.77
C VAL A 162 0.58 -8.71 0.85
N LEU A 163 0.25 -9.86 1.45
CA LEU A 163 0.00 -11.10 0.73
C LEU A 163 -1.50 -11.28 0.52
N TYR A 164 -1.88 -11.38 -0.74
CA TYR A 164 -3.25 -11.54 -1.24
C TYR A 164 -3.45 -12.89 -1.90
N ARG A 165 -4.72 -13.34 -1.88
CA ARG A 165 -5.24 -14.46 -2.69
C ARG A 165 -6.60 -14.06 -3.26
N LYS A 166 -6.94 -14.53 -4.46
CA LYS A 166 -8.19 -14.16 -5.12
C LYS A 166 -9.45 -14.40 -4.28
N PRO A 167 -9.62 -15.54 -3.60
CA PRO A 167 -10.82 -15.76 -2.79
C PRO A 167 -10.99 -14.83 -1.58
N LEU A 168 -9.97 -14.04 -1.25
CA LEU A 168 -9.96 -13.17 -0.06
C LEU A 168 -10.39 -11.73 -0.33
N LEU A 169 -10.63 -11.37 -1.60
CA LEU A 169 -11.11 -10.05 -2.01
C LEU A 169 -12.38 -10.18 -2.84
N ASP A 170 -13.30 -9.24 -2.66
CA ASP A 170 -14.47 -9.12 -3.53
C ASP A 170 -14.05 -8.60 -4.91
N TYR A 171 -14.31 -9.41 -5.96
CA TYR A 171 -13.84 -9.13 -7.31
C TYR A 171 -14.52 -7.90 -7.92
N ASP A 172 -15.81 -7.73 -7.71
CA ASP A 172 -16.57 -6.62 -8.30
C ASP A 172 -16.14 -5.28 -7.69
N THR A 173 -15.96 -5.25 -6.37
CA THR A 173 -15.39 -4.08 -5.69
C THR A 173 -13.97 -3.82 -6.17
N MET A 174 -13.13 -4.87 -6.27
CA MET A 174 -11.72 -4.73 -6.65
C MET A 174 -11.56 -4.02 -8.00
N PHE A 175 -12.42 -4.35 -8.98
CA PHE A 175 -12.34 -3.86 -10.36
C PHE A 175 -13.38 -2.79 -10.72
N SER A 176 -14.16 -2.29 -9.76
CA SER A 176 -15.04 -1.15 -10.01
C SER A 176 -14.21 0.10 -10.32
N GLU A 177 -14.52 0.77 -11.41
CA GLU A 177 -13.87 2.02 -11.84
C GLU A 177 -14.03 3.20 -10.85
N ASP A 178 -14.88 3.03 -9.84
CA ASP A 178 -15.13 4.04 -8.81
C ASP A 178 -13.87 4.40 -8.01
N TYR A 179 -12.86 3.53 -7.95
CA TYR A 179 -11.59 3.86 -7.30
C TYR A 179 -10.94 5.12 -7.89
N LYS A 180 -11.06 5.34 -9.21
CA LYS A 180 -10.50 6.52 -9.90
C LYS A 180 -11.05 7.83 -9.34
N ARG A 181 -12.29 7.82 -8.89
CA ARG A 181 -13.00 8.97 -8.33
C ARG A 181 -12.91 9.05 -6.80
N LEU A 182 -13.03 7.92 -6.12
CA LEU A 182 -13.19 7.87 -4.67
C LEU A 182 -11.85 7.82 -3.90
N ALA A 183 -10.84 7.17 -4.48
CA ALA A 183 -9.54 6.96 -3.85
C ALA A 183 -8.40 6.91 -4.88
N PRO A 184 -8.19 7.94 -5.73
CA PRO A 184 -7.29 7.86 -6.90
C PRO A 184 -5.82 7.57 -6.56
N LYS A 185 -5.41 7.78 -5.32
CA LYS A 185 -4.04 7.59 -4.83
C LYS A 185 -3.93 6.63 -3.65
N GLN A 186 -5.06 6.15 -3.13
CA GLN A 186 -5.15 5.42 -1.86
C GLN A 186 -5.51 3.96 -2.14
N ASP A 187 -4.65 3.26 -2.85
CA ASP A 187 -4.83 1.85 -3.21
C ASP A 187 -5.00 0.94 -1.98
N ASP A 188 -4.24 1.15 -0.91
CA ASP A 188 -4.40 0.40 0.34
C ASP A 188 -5.83 0.49 0.91
N LEU A 189 -6.46 1.68 0.82
CA LEU A 189 -7.83 1.88 1.29
C LEU A 189 -8.84 1.15 0.40
N TRP A 190 -8.64 1.16 -0.92
CA TRP A 190 -9.52 0.49 -1.87
C TRP A 190 -9.42 -1.04 -1.76
N PHE A 191 -8.21 -1.58 -1.74
CA PHE A 191 -7.99 -3.02 -1.55
C PHE A 191 -8.54 -3.50 -0.21
N ASN A 192 -8.40 -2.66 0.83
CA ASN A 192 -9.04 -2.92 2.11
C ASN A 192 -10.57 -2.89 2.05
N LEU A 193 -11.18 -2.04 1.22
CA LEU A 193 -12.63 -2.08 0.98
C LEU A 193 -13.06 -3.40 0.34
N ALA A 194 -12.41 -3.84 -0.73
CA ALA A 194 -12.68 -5.12 -1.38
C ALA A 194 -12.55 -6.31 -0.40
N ARG A 195 -11.52 -6.29 0.45
CA ARG A 195 -11.36 -7.27 1.53
C ARG A 195 -12.50 -7.21 2.56
N GLN A 196 -12.94 -6.01 2.95
CA GLN A 196 -14.02 -5.84 3.92
C GLN A 196 -15.37 -6.33 3.36
N VAL A 197 -15.63 -6.14 2.06
CA VAL A 197 -16.83 -6.65 1.39
C VAL A 197 -16.79 -8.18 1.37
N ALA A 198 -15.65 -8.78 1.09
CA ALA A 198 -15.45 -10.23 1.18
C ALA A 198 -15.53 -10.78 2.63
N GLY A 199 -15.53 -9.91 3.65
CA GLY A 199 -15.56 -10.33 5.06
C GLY A 199 -14.26 -10.91 5.59
N THR A 200 -13.17 -10.81 4.84
CA THR A 200 -11.86 -11.39 5.15
C THR A 200 -11.16 -10.66 6.30
N GLU A 201 -10.48 -11.42 7.16
CA GLU A 201 -9.67 -10.91 8.25
C GLU A 201 -8.26 -10.48 7.79
N VAL A 202 -7.61 -9.61 8.55
CA VAL A 202 -6.20 -9.25 8.39
C VAL A 202 -5.40 -9.86 9.53
N VAL A 203 -4.25 -10.43 9.22
CA VAL A 203 -3.25 -10.90 10.18
C VAL A 203 -1.94 -10.17 9.93
N VAL A 204 -1.38 -9.57 10.97
CA VAL A 204 -0.06 -8.94 10.91
C VAL A 204 0.98 -10.00 11.24
N SER A 205 1.91 -10.24 10.31
CA SER A 205 3.01 -11.16 10.54
C SER A 205 3.85 -10.71 11.76
N PRO A 206 4.26 -11.64 12.61
CA PRO A 206 5.02 -11.31 13.82
C PRO A 206 6.44 -10.82 13.54
N ASP A 207 6.97 -11.05 12.33
CA ASP A 207 8.38 -10.77 12.04
C ASP A 207 8.62 -9.93 10.78
N THR A 208 7.78 -10.03 9.77
CA THR A 208 7.98 -9.38 8.45
C THR A 208 8.42 -7.91 8.53
N ASN A 209 7.84 -7.13 9.44
CA ASN A 209 8.15 -5.71 9.58
C ASN A 209 9.59 -5.43 10.05
N ASN A 210 10.24 -6.39 10.69
CA ASN A 210 11.64 -6.27 11.14
C ASN A 210 12.63 -6.28 9.97
N HIS A 211 12.18 -6.74 8.81
CA HIS A 211 12.95 -6.85 7.56
C HIS A 211 12.57 -5.79 6.52
N VAL A 212 12.03 -4.63 6.94
CA VAL A 212 11.56 -3.55 6.05
C VAL A 212 12.35 -2.28 6.30
N TYR A 213 13.17 -1.87 5.33
CA TYR A 213 14.07 -0.73 5.43
C TYR A 213 13.76 0.30 4.33
N PRO A 214 12.92 1.32 4.61
CA PRO A 214 12.60 2.36 3.63
C PRO A 214 13.84 3.11 3.18
N ILE A 215 13.95 3.40 1.88
CA ILE A 215 15.03 4.20 1.31
C ILE A 215 14.62 5.66 1.37
N GLU A 216 15.34 6.46 2.16
CA GLU A 216 15.14 7.91 2.19
C GLU A 216 15.74 8.54 0.92
N ALA A 217 14.87 8.85 -0.05
CA ALA A 217 15.27 9.60 -1.24
C ALA A 217 14.89 11.08 -1.12
N PRO A 218 15.70 12.02 -1.65
CA PRO A 218 15.30 13.42 -1.75
C PRO A 218 14.00 13.54 -2.55
N GLY A 219 12.94 14.09 -1.95
CA GLY A 219 11.62 14.22 -2.59
C GLY A 219 10.64 13.09 -2.27
N ALA A 220 10.92 12.21 -1.31
CA ALA A 220 9.95 11.26 -0.80
C ALA A 220 8.72 12.00 -0.23
N LEU A 221 7.51 11.48 -0.48
CA LEU A 221 6.24 12.07 -0.01
C LEU A 221 6.19 12.25 1.52
N SER A 222 6.99 11.49 2.27
CA SER A 222 7.20 11.65 3.72
C SER A 222 7.90 12.98 4.08
N ALA A 223 8.71 13.55 3.18
CA ALA A 223 9.41 14.82 3.42
C ALA A 223 8.50 16.06 3.29
N THR A 224 7.35 15.95 2.63
CA THR A 224 6.37 17.06 2.52
C THR A 224 5.61 17.32 3.81
N ASN A 225 5.68 16.41 4.79
CA ASN A 225 5.15 16.60 6.13
C ASN A 225 6.21 17.18 7.12
N ALA A 226 7.43 17.43 6.67
CA ALA A 226 8.49 18.01 7.49
C ALA A 226 8.27 19.51 7.63
N ALA A 227 8.25 19.96 8.87
CA ALA A 227 8.01 21.31 9.34
C ALA A 227 8.67 22.41 8.49
N THR A 228 7.89 23.35 8.00
CA THR A 228 8.33 24.66 7.54
C THR A 228 9.25 25.27 8.60
N LYS A 229 10.49 25.64 8.23
CA LYS A 229 11.41 26.38 9.09
C LYS A 229 10.76 27.72 9.44
N VAL A 230 10.22 27.82 10.64
CA VAL A 230 9.57 29.03 11.15
C VAL A 230 10.63 29.91 11.81
N SER A 231 10.90 31.09 11.25
CA SER A 231 11.73 32.09 11.88
C SER A 231 10.83 33.23 12.40
N GLY A 232 10.95 33.56 13.68
CA GLY A 232 10.22 34.64 14.35
C GLY A 232 9.16 34.14 15.37
N TRP A 233 9.04 34.85 16.49
CA TRP A 233 8.16 34.48 17.61
C TRP A 233 6.68 34.47 17.21
N ASP A 234 6.21 35.42 16.40
CA ASP A 234 4.85 35.52 15.93
C ASP A 234 4.46 34.32 15.04
N LYS A 235 5.39 33.86 14.22
CA LYS A 235 5.22 32.67 13.39
C LYS A 235 5.22 31.40 14.23
N LEU A 236 5.95 31.36 15.35
CA LEU A 236 5.96 30.23 16.27
C LEU A 236 4.60 30.06 16.96
N PHE A 237 4.00 31.14 17.43
CA PHE A 237 2.65 31.10 18.02
C PHE A 237 1.58 30.72 17.02
N ALA A 238 1.63 31.27 15.80
CA ALA A 238 0.73 30.88 14.72
C ALA A 238 0.88 29.37 14.38
N ALA A 239 2.12 28.86 14.26
CA ALA A 239 2.36 27.46 13.99
C ALA A 239 1.91 26.54 15.14
N LEU A 240 2.01 26.96 16.40
CA LEU A 240 1.51 26.22 17.55
C LEU A 240 -0.03 26.20 17.55
N PHE A 241 -0.65 27.33 17.25
CA PHE A 241 -2.10 27.42 17.14
C PHE A 241 -2.64 26.55 16.00
N ASP A 242 -2.01 26.60 14.82
CA ASP A 242 -2.36 25.76 13.66
C ASP A 242 -2.22 24.27 13.98
N ARG A 243 -1.14 23.90 14.69
CA ARG A 243 -0.95 22.50 15.17
C ARG A 243 -2.05 22.08 16.16
N LEU A 244 -2.44 22.97 17.07
CA LEU A 244 -3.53 22.68 18.01
C LEU A 244 -4.87 22.50 17.28
N VAL A 245 -5.20 23.40 16.35
CA VAL A 245 -6.38 23.35 15.52
C VAL A 245 -6.39 22.06 14.67
N LEU A 246 -5.27 21.72 14.05
CA LEU A 246 -5.11 20.49 13.28
C LEU A 246 -5.34 19.26 14.16
N LYS A 247 -4.75 19.25 15.37
CA LYS A 247 -4.92 18.16 16.34
C LYS A 247 -6.38 18.02 16.79
N MET A 248 -7.07 19.13 17.03
CA MET A 248 -8.50 19.12 17.36
C MET A 248 -9.34 18.61 16.19
N LYS A 249 -9.15 19.13 14.98
CA LYS A 249 -9.85 18.65 13.77
C LYS A 249 -9.63 17.14 13.59
N SER A 250 -8.38 16.69 13.67
CA SER A 250 -8.01 15.27 13.55
C SER A 250 -8.70 14.41 14.63
N TYR A 251 -8.77 14.86 15.89
CA TYR A 251 -9.45 14.16 16.98
C TYR A 251 -10.96 14.06 16.78
N PHE A 252 -11.61 15.10 16.25
CA PHE A 252 -13.04 15.11 15.98
C PHE A 252 -13.43 14.46 14.66
N GLY A 253 -12.48 13.91 13.92
CA GLY A 253 -12.72 13.21 12.65
C GLY A 253 -13.03 14.14 11.49
N VAL A 254 -12.63 15.41 11.58
CA VAL A 254 -12.64 16.32 10.43
C VAL A 254 -11.49 15.92 9.51
N ALA A 255 -11.75 15.85 8.21
CA ALA A 255 -10.74 15.49 7.20
C ALA A 255 -9.58 16.50 7.22
N VAL A 256 -8.36 16.01 7.42
CA VAL A 256 -7.13 16.82 7.47
C VAL A 256 -6.05 16.29 6.53
N CYS A 257 -6.29 15.15 5.87
CA CYS A 257 -5.42 14.57 4.86
C CYS A 257 -6.23 13.86 3.76
N ASP A 258 -5.59 13.57 2.64
CA ASP A 258 -6.24 12.91 1.49
C ASP A 258 -6.85 11.54 1.86
N ASN A 259 -6.21 10.80 2.77
CA ASN A 259 -6.75 9.52 3.25
C ASN A 259 -8.09 9.70 3.99
N ASP A 260 -8.28 10.78 4.74
CA ASP A 260 -9.55 11.05 5.43
C ASP A 260 -10.68 11.30 4.44
N ILE A 261 -10.40 12.08 3.38
CA ILE A 261 -11.36 12.37 2.30
C ILE A 261 -11.73 11.07 1.58
N ALA A 262 -10.75 10.28 1.20
CA ALA A 262 -11.00 8.99 0.55
C ALA A 262 -11.83 8.06 1.45
N MET A 263 -11.49 7.93 2.73
CA MET A 263 -12.24 7.10 3.67
C MET A 263 -13.69 7.55 3.84
N GLU A 264 -13.98 8.85 3.90
CA GLU A 264 -15.37 9.35 3.95
C GLU A 264 -16.14 8.97 2.69
N GLN A 265 -15.52 9.07 1.52
CA GLN A 265 -16.14 8.69 0.25
C GLN A 265 -16.39 7.19 0.19
N LEU A 266 -15.43 6.36 0.60
CA LEU A 266 -15.57 4.91 0.65
C LEU A 266 -16.64 4.44 1.65
N ASP A 267 -16.78 5.10 2.80
CA ASP A 267 -17.86 4.80 3.75
C ASP A 267 -19.24 5.11 3.19
N ARG A 268 -19.37 6.19 2.40
CA ARG A 268 -20.63 6.51 1.72
C ARG A 268 -20.94 5.50 0.62
N TYR A 269 -19.93 5.12 -0.16
CA TYR A 269 -20.02 4.11 -1.20
C TYR A 269 -20.47 2.76 -0.63
N LYS A 270 -19.81 2.28 0.42
CA LYS A 270 -20.16 1.04 1.10
C LYS A 270 -21.60 1.02 1.60
N ARG A 271 -22.07 2.15 2.17
CA ARG A 271 -23.47 2.27 2.64
C ARG A 271 -24.48 2.28 1.49
N GLY A 272 -24.14 2.84 0.35
CA GLY A 272 -24.95 2.83 -0.88
C GLY A 272 -25.06 1.44 -1.47
N ALA A 273 -23.95 0.75 -1.62
CA ALA A 273 -23.90 -0.61 -2.16
C ALA A 273 -24.67 -1.64 -1.29
N LEU A 274 -24.61 -1.48 0.05
CA LEU A 274 -25.36 -2.35 0.96
C LEU A 274 -26.88 -2.06 0.99
N LYS A 275 -27.34 -0.95 0.39
CA LYS A 275 -28.78 -0.62 0.30
C LYS A 275 -29.42 -1.11 -1.00
N VAL A 276 -28.61 -1.55 -1.97
CA VAL A 276 -29.08 -2.00 -3.30
C VAL A 276 -29.10 -3.54 -3.41
N SER A 277 -28.53 -4.24 -2.45
CA SER A 277 -28.60 -5.72 -2.31
C SER A 277 -29.66 -6.10 -1.26
#